data_2b6e8719fd33f4c37b80d32fa891b720
#
_entry.id   2b6e8719fd33f4c37b80d32fa891b720
#
_cell.length_a   1.000
_cell.length_b   1.000
_cell.length_c   1.000
_cell.angle_alpha   90.00
_cell.angle_beta   90.00
_cell.angle_gamma   90.00
#
_symmetry.space_group_name_H-M   'P 1'
#
loop_
_entity.id
_entity.type
_entity.pdbx_description
1 polymer ?
#
loop_
_entity_poly.entity_id
_entity_poly.type
_entity_poly.pdbx_seq_one_letter_code
_entity_poly.pdbx_strand_id
1 'polypeptide(L)'
;GLFGTISYSSMDERFTASLGLRADANNYSSAMKSLSDQLSPRISLSYQLAEHWFVSGNAGLYYQLPPYTALGFKDNNGTYVNKYNLRYMKVSQESLGISWRKGDTFEVSVEGFYKDYDKIPLSVVDGIPLTCKGNDYGVIGNELLTSTAQGRSYGAEILVKWLIAKKLNLASSFTIFKSEYRNDKESEYIASAWDNRYIFNLRGTYNLPYQWSVGMKVSCIGGAPYTPYDEEKSSLVSAWDAQGKAYYDYSKYNKERLPAFAQVDLRIDKTFYLKHCMLGFYLDLQNITASKLKQQDVLMSTGIIENPEAPADSQHYKMKRLKQSSGTLLPTLGITFEY
;
A
#
# COMPACT_ATOMS: atom_id res chain seq x y z
N GLY A 1 -2.97 19.38 16.38
CA GLY A 1 -4.32 19.13 15.87
C GLY A 1 -5.36 19.13 16.95
N LEU A 2 -6.55 19.51 16.60
CA LEU A 2 -7.75 19.46 17.46
C LEU A 2 -8.77 18.55 16.79
N PHE A 3 -9.53 17.80 17.59
CA PHE A 3 -10.61 16.97 17.02
C PHE A 3 -11.77 16.84 18.01
N GLY A 4 -12.96 16.64 17.47
CA GLY A 4 -14.19 16.32 18.21
C GLY A 4 -15.06 15.38 17.41
N THR A 5 -15.80 14.51 18.09
CA THR A 5 -16.75 13.60 17.49
C THR A 5 -18.03 13.58 18.31
N ILE A 6 -19.17 13.62 17.63
CA ILE A 6 -20.51 13.47 18.22
C ILE A 6 -21.12 12.23 17.57
N SER A 7 -21.62 11.33 18.40
CA SER A 7 -22.31 10.12 17.92
C SER A 7 -23.74 10.10 18.49
N TYR A 8 -24.66 9.66 17.63
CA TYR A 8 -26.07 9.46 17.98
C TYR A 8 -26.44 8.01 17.64
N SER A 9 -27.15 7.37 18.55
CA SER A 9 -27.78 6.06 18.33
C SER A 9 -29.27 6.17 18.61
N SER A 10 -30.10 5.62 17.73
CA SER A 10 -31.55 5.57 17.97
C SER A 10 -31.89 4.67 19.18
N MET A 11 -33.04 4.87 19.80
CA MET A 11 -33.50 4.09 20.97
C MET A 11 -33.61 2.59 20.69
N ASP A 12 -33.92 2.22 19.44
CA ASP A 12 -34.00 0.84 18.98
C ASP A 12 -32.67 0.29 18.48
N GLU A 13 -31.57 1.06 18.62
CA GLU A 13 -30.21 0.75 18.19
C GLU A 13 -30.05 0.43 16.70
N ARG A 14 -31.10 0.63 15.90
CA ARG A 14 -31.06 0.32 14.47
C ARG A 14 -30.32 1.35 13.63
N PHE A 15 -30.28 2.59 14.08
CA PHE A 15 -29.58 3.69 13.38
C PHE A 15 -28.49 4.28 14.25
N THR A 16 -27.31 4.38 13.68
CA THR A 16 -26.16 5.09 14.30
C THR A 16 -25.60 6.09 13.31
N ALA A 17 -25.38 7.31 13.78
CA ALA A 17 -24.73 8.37 13.02
C ALA A 17 -23.58 8.95 13.85
N SER A 18 -22.45 9.23 13.21
CA SER A 18 -21.31 9.91 13.82
C SER A 18 -20.85 11.06 12.94
N LEU A 19 -20.69 12.22 13.56
CA LEU A 19 -20.11 13.42 12.92
C LEU A 19 -18.80 13.73 13.61
N GLY A 20 -17.73 13.84 12.85
CA GLY A 20 -16.41 14.20 13.33
C GLY A 20 -15.88 15.45 12.63
N LEU A 21 -15.15 16.26 13.38
CA LEU A 21 -14.40 17.38 12.84
C LEU A 21 -12.98 17.33 13.40
N ARG A 22 -12.00 17.44 12.53
CA ARG A 22 -10.59 17.55 12.89
C ARG A 22 -9.97 18.74 12.17
N ALA A 23 -9.04 19.42 12.86
CA ALA A 23 -8.22 20.48 12.28
C ALA A 23 -6.76 20.23 12.62
N ASP A 24 -5.89 20.31 11.63
CA ASP A 24 -4.45 20.14 11.80
C ASP A 24 -3.70 21.37 11.32
N ALA A 25 -2.58 21.66 11.98
CA ALA A 25 -1.66 22.72 11.56
C ALA A 25 -0.24 22.39 12.00
N ASN A 26 0.75 22.96 11.34
CA ASN A 26 2.14 22.97 11.78
C ASN A 26 2.85 24.26 11.40
N ASN A 27 4.03 24.47 11.94
CA ASN A 27 4.81 25.69 11.75
C ASN A 27 5.86 25.59 10.63
N TYR A 28 5.82 24.54 9.80
CA TYR A 28 6.77 24.33 8.72
C TYR A 28 6.71 25.46 7.68
N SER A 29 5.50 25.85 7.26
CA SER A 29 5.30 26.95 6.32
C SER A 29 4.05 27.76 6.66
N SER A 30 3.95 28.96 6.08
CA SER A 30 2.75 29.82 6.24
C SER A 30 1.49 29.12 5.75
N ALA A 31 1.59 28.34 4.68
CA ALA A 31 0.47 27.60 4.07
C ALA A 31 0.01 26.37 4.88
N MET A 32 0.77 25.97 5.89
CA MET A 32 0.43 24.84 6.78
C MET A 32 0.07 25.29 8.20
N LYS A 33 0.12 26.60 8.47
CA LYS A 33 -0.02 27.16 9.83
C LYS A 33 -1.47 27.35 10.25
N SER A 34 -2.39 27.55 9.32
CA SER A 34 -3.79 27.80 9.62
C SER A 34 -4.57 26.50 9.87
N LEU A 35 -5.24 26.40 11.03
CA LEU A 35 -6.13 25.27 11.34
C LEU A 35 -7.32 25.20 10.39
N SER A 36 -7.83 26.35 9.89
CA SER A 36 -8.98 26.41 9.00
C SER A 36 -8.72 25.79 7.61
N ASP A 37 -7.45 25.76 7.18
CA ASP A 37 -7.10 25.28 5.84
C ASP A 37 -7.03 23.75 5.76
N GLN A 38 -6.98 23.08 6.92
CA GLN A 38 -6.95 21.62 7.06
C GLN A 38 -8.13 21.09 7.89
N LEU A 39 -9.32 21.67 7.68
CA LEU A 39 -10.54 21.16 8.29
C LEU A 39 -10.95 19.84 7.64
N SER A 40 -11.13 18.82 8.48
CA SER A 40 -11.43 17.44 8.10
C SER A 40 -12.79 17.00 8.66
N PRO A 41 -13.91 17.44 8.05
CA PRO A 41 -15.23 16.95 8.40
C PRO A 41 -15.39 15.49 7.96
N ARG A 42 -16.10 14.70 8.79
CA ARG A 42 -16.37 13.28 8.55
C ARG A 42 -17.77 12.95 8.99
N ILE A 43 -18.43 12.09 8.23
CA ILE A 43 -19.71 11.50 8.57
C ILE A 43 -19.64 9.99 8.42
N SER A 44 -20.22 9.27 9.36
CA SER A 44 -20.43 7.82 9.27
C SER A 44 -21.85 7.50 9.67
N LEU A 45 -22.51 6.67 8.88
CA LEU A 45 -23.89 6.24 9.07
C LEU A 45 -23.93 4.71 9.05
N SER A 46 -24.72 4.13 9.93
CA SER A 46 -25.05 2.71 9.93
C SER A 46 -26.52 2.51 10.21
N TYR A 47 -27.15 1.63 9.44
CA TYR A 47 -28.55 1.30 9.59
C TYR A 47 -28.79 -0.21 9.49
N GLN A 48 -29.53 -0.75 10.46
CA GLN A 48 -29.98 -2.13 10.45
C GLN A 48 -31.28 -2.25 9.64
N LEU A 49 -31.16 -2.71 8.38
CA LEU A 49 -32.30 -2.90 7.47
C LEU A 49 -33.25 -3.99 7.94
N ALA A 50 -32.69 -5.12 8.45
CA ALA A 50 -33.44 -6.26 8.95
C ALA A 50 -32.62 -6.94 10.06
N GLU A 51 -33.12 -7.99 10.70
CA GLU A 51 -32.50 -8.66 11.86
C GLU A 51 -30.99 -8.95 11.68
N HIS A 52 -30.57 -9.29 10.46
CA HIS A 52 -29.19 -9.67 10.16
C HIS A 52 -28.52 -8.76 9.12
N TRP A 53 -29.24 -7.83 8.52
CA TRP A 53 -28.75 -6.99 7.43
C TRP A 53 -28.45 -5.58 7.90
N PHE A 54 -27.24 -5.12 7.60
CA PHE A 54 -26.76 -3.79 7.93
C PHE A 54 -26.23 -3.09 6.68
N VAL A 55 -26.54 -1.82 6.54
CA VAL A 55 -25.92 -0.93 5.55
C VAL A 55 -25.13 0.11 6.29
N SER A 56 -23.94 0.39 5.82
CA SER A 56 -23.07 1.43 6.39
C SER A 56 -22.46 2.26 5.27
N GLY A 57 -22.25 3.55 5.55
CA GLY A 57 -21.57 4.45 4.64
C GLY A 57 -20.77 5.48 5.40
N ASN A 58 -19.68 5.91 4.83
CA ASN A 58 -18.91 7.01 5.35
C ASN A 58 -18.45 7.95 4.23
N ALA A 59 -18.30 9.22 4.58
CA ALA A 59 -17.71 10.22 3.72
C ALA A 59 -16.88 11.20 4.56
N GLY A 60 -15.80 11.71 4.02
CA GLY A 60 -14.98 12.66 4.75
C GLY A 60 -13.81 13.23 3.98
N LEU A 61 -13.32 14.35 4.49
CA LEU A 61 -12.08 14.97 4.05
C LEU A 61 -10.97 14.65 5.04
N TYR A 62 -9.78 14.38 4.49
CA TYR A 62 -8.60 14.05 5.27
C TYR A 62 -7.41 14.82 4.74
N TYR A 63 -6.54 15.24 5.66
CA TYR A 63 -5.29 15.91 5.33
C TYR A 63 -4.11 15.16 5.94
N GLN A 64 -3.03 15.05 5.18
CA GLN A 64 -1.80 14.39 5.58
C GLN A 64 -0.59 15.24 5.18
N LEU A 65 0.41 15.31 6.04
CA LEU A 65 1.69 15.92 5.69
C LEU A 65 2.37 15.13 4.57
N PRO A 66 3.04 15.82 3.63
CA PRO A 66 4.01 15.18 2.74
C PRO A 66 5.09 14.43 3.53
N PRO A 67 5.78 13.46 2.92
CA PRO A 67 6.90 12.76 3.56
C PRO A 67 7.95 13.72 4.10
N TYR A 68 8.56 13.40 5.24
CA TYR A 68 9.60 14.25 5.84
C TYR A 68 10.84 14.41 4.95
N THR A 69 11.14 13.42 4.11
CA THR A 69 12.17 13.53 3.08
C THR A 69 11.90 14.68 2.11
N ALA A 70 10.64 14.83 1.67
CA ALA A 70 10.20 15.92 0.83
C ALA A 70 10.25 17.28 1.54
N LEU A 71 9.76 17.32 2.79
CA LEU A 71 9.81 18.55 3.60
C LEU A 71 11.23 18.97 3.96
N GLY A 72 12.12 18.00 4.16
CA GLY A 72 13.52 18.22 4.56
C GLY A 72 14.48 18.48 3.42
N PHE A 73 14.04 18.40 2.16
CA PHE A 73 14.92 18.59 1.00
C PHE A 73 15.50 20.01 0.96
N LYS A 74 16.82 20.08 0.77
CA LYS A 74 17.58 21.32 0.66
C LYS A 74 18.31 21.38 -0.68
N ASP A 75 18.43 22.59 -1.23
CA ASP A 75 19.29 22.85 -2.36
C ASP A 75 20.80 22.84 -1.98
N ASN A 76 21.65 23.06 -2.94
CA ASN A 76 23.12 23.12 -2.74
C ASN A 76 23.56 24.25 -1.79
N ASN A 77 22.69 25.25 -1.55
CA ASN A 77 22.95 26.36 -0.64
C ASN A 77 22.44 26.07 0.80
N GLY A 78 21.87 24.89 1.03
CA GLY A 78 21.31 24.48 2.32
C GLY A 78 19.90 25.03 2.60
N THR A 79 19.22 25.61 1.59
CA THR A 79 17.89 26.19 1.73
C THR A 79 16.78 25.13 1.57
N TYR A 80 15.78 25.14 2.44
CA TYR A 80 14.59 24.27 2.34
C TYR A 80 13.67 24.75 1.20
N VAL A 81 13.93 24.29 -0.04
CA VAL A 81 13.26 24.78 -1.25
C VAL A 81 11.80 24.36 -1.35
N ASN A 82 11.43 23.19 -0.79
CA ASN A 82 10.07 22.70 -0.80
C ASN A 82 9.13 23.42 0.19
N LYS A 83 9.69 24.25 1.09
CA LYS A 83 8.95 24.95 2.14
C LYS A 83 7.82 25.85 1.61
N TYR A 84 8.00 26.41 0.43
CA TYR A 84 7.04 27.34 -0.16
C TYR A 84 6.07 26.66 -1.13
N ASN A 85 6.41 25.48 -1.62
CA ASN A 85 5.69 24.78 -2.68
C ASN A 85 4.78 23.66 -2.15
N LEU A 86 5.15 23.05 -1.01
CA LEU A 86 4.38 21.94 -0.47
C LEU A 86 3.22 22.41 0.41
N ARG A 87 2.15 21.65 0.36
CA ARG A 87 0.91 21.79 1.13
C ARG A 87 0.59 20.45 1.80
N TYR A 88 -0.37 20.45 2.72
CA TYR A 88 -0.99 19.18 3.13
C TYR A 88 -1.62 18.50 1.91
N MET A 89 -1.32 17.22 1.75
CA MET A 89 -2.03 16.36 0.81
C MET A 89 -3.48 16.24 1.28
N LYS A 90 -4.43 16.31 0.37
CA LYS A 90 -5.87 16.25 0.66
C LYS A 90 -6.47 15.01 0.01
N VAL A 91 -7.36 14.31 0.71
CA VAL A 91 -8.16 13.23 0.15
C VAL A 91 -9.62 13.39 0.56
N SER A 92 -10.52 13.31 -0.40
CA SER A 92 -11.93 13.04 -0.20
C SER A 92 -12.13 11.53 -0.29
N GLN A 93 -12.75 10.93 0.70
CA GLN A 93 -13.01 9.49 0.74
C GLN A 93 -14.47 9.24 0.99
N GLU A 94 -15.02 8.29 0.24
CA GLU A 94 -16.39 7.81 0.36
C GLU A 94 -16.40 6.29 0.34
N SER A 95 -17.24 5.66 1.17
CA SER A 95 -17.52 4.23 1.07
C SER A 95 -18.95 3.90 1.39
N LEU A 96 -19.43 2.81 0.81
CA LEU A 96 -20.77 2.26 1.04
C LEU A 96 -20.66 0.73 1.11
N GLY A 97 -21.20 0.15 2.17
CA GLY A 97 -21.15 -1.28 2.40
C GLY A 97 -22.47 -1.86 2.87
N ILE A 98 -22.62 -3.14 2.58
CA ILE A 98 -23.69 -3.98 3.12
C ILE A 98 -23.08 -5.17 3.83
N SER A 99 -23.61 -5.53 5.00
CA SER A 99 -23.16 -6.71 5.73
C SER A 99 -24.35 -7.55 6.20
N TRP A 100 -24.11 -8.86 6.21
CA TRP A 100 -25.01 -9.84 6.83
C TRP A 100 -24.30 -10.49 8.01
N ARG A 101 -24.94 -10.49 9.18
CA ARG A 101 -24.36 -10.98 10.44
C ARG A 101 -25.31 -11.93 11.13
N LYS A 102 -24.80 -13.08 11.58
CA LYS A 102 -25.55 -14.06 12.40
C LYS A 102 -24.85 -14.22 13.75
N GLY A 103 -25.24 -13.34 14.69
CA GLY A 103 -24.58 -13.22 15.99
C GLY A 103 -23.07 -13.04 15.82
N ASP A 104 -22.31 -13.66 16.71
CA ASP A 104 -20.84 -13.63 16.67
C ASP A 104 -20.23 -14.77 15.82
N THR A 105 -21.08 -15.56 15.16
CA THR A 105 -20.63 -16.79 14.48
C THR A 105 -20.33 -16.60 13.02
N PHE A 106 -21.02 -15.71 12.34
CA PHE A 106 -20.81 -15.46 10.91
C PHE A 106 -21.06 -14.02 10.56
N GLU A 107 -20.14 -13.47 9.76
CA GLU A 107 -20.26 -12.14 9.14
C GLU A 107 -19.76 -12.21 7.70
N VAL A 108 -20.52 -11.65 6.78
CA VAL A 108 -20.05 -11.32 5.43
C VAL A 108 -20.37 -9.87 5.14
N SER A 109 -19.41 -9.13 4.60
CA SER A 109 -19.61 -7.76 4.15
C SER A 109 -19.03 -7.53 2.77
N VAL A 110 -19.66 -6.63 2.03
CA VAL A 110 -19.18 -6.10 0.75
C VAL A 110 -19.19 -4.59 0.87
N GLU A 111 -18.06 -3.96 0.59
CA GLU A 111 -17.89 -2.51 0.62
C GLU A 111 -17.29 -2.04 -0.69
N GLY A 112 -17.85 -0.98 -1.28
CA GLY A 112 -17.26 -0.20 -2.36
C GLY A 112 -16.66 1.08 -1.80
N PHE A 113 -15.51 1.52 -2.31
CA PHE A 113 -14.89 2.77 -1.89
C PHE A 113 -14.36 3.58 -3.07
N TYR A 114 -14.34 4.88 -2.88
CA TYR A 114 -13.74 5.86 -3.79
C TYR A 114 -12.95 6.90 -2.99
N LYS A 115 -11.74 7.22 -3.45
CA LYS A 115 -10.86 8.24 -2.87
C LYS A 115 -10.38 9.15 -3.99
N ASP A 116 -10.55 10.44 -3.82
CA ASP A 116 -10.03 11.47 -4.70
C ASP A 116 -8.92 12.24 -3.97
N TYR A 117 -7.75 12.29 -4.58
CA TYR A 117 -6.55 12.90 -4.01
C TYR A 117 -6.22 14.20 -4.71
N ASP A 118 -5.90 15.22 -3.93
CA ASP A 118 -5.49 16.54 -4.39
C ASP A 118 -4.25 17.00 -3.62
N LYS A 119 -3.51 17.94 -4.20
CA LYS A 119 -2.27 18.50 -3.63
C LYS A 119 -1.21 17.44 -3.35
N ILE A 120 -1.13 16.40 -4.18
CA ILE A 120 -0.11 15.36 -4.10
C ILE A 120 1.23 15.95 -4.58
N PRO A 121 2.35 15.62 -3.90
CA PRO A 121 3.66 16.06 -4.35
C PRO A 121 4.00 15.56 -5.76
N LEU A 122 4.38 16.50 -6.61
CA LEU A 122 4.81 16.30 -8.00
C LEU A 122 6.28 16.65 -8.12
N SER A 123 7.07 15.80 -8.71
CA SER A 123 8.47 16.10 -9.05
C SER A 123 8.55 17.20 -10.13
N VAL A 124 9.36 18.22 -9.87
CA VAL A 124 9.65 19.27 -10.87
C VAL A 124 10.66 18.76 -11.91
N VAL A 125 11.46 17.76 -11.55
CA VAL A 125 12.54 17.23 -12.40
C VAL A 125 12.01 16.39 -13.55
N ASP A 126 11.05 15.50 -13.26
CA ASP A 126 10.55 14.51 -14.23
C ASP A 126 9.03 14.58 -14.45
N GLY A 127 8.32 15.44 -13.73
CA GLY A 127 6.87 15.58 -13.86
C GLY A 127 6.08 14.36 -13.38
N ILE A 128 6.66 13.51 -12.51
CA ILE A 128 6.03 12.30 -12.03
C ILE A 128 5.51 12.52 -10.61
N PRO A 129 4.23 12.17 -10.32
CA PRO A 129 3.70 12.22 -8.97
C PRO A 129 4.50 11.31 -8.03
N LEU A 130 4.82 11.79 -6.83
CA LEU A 130 5.65 11.06 -5.88
C LEU A 130 5.07 9.68 -5.50
N THR A 131 3.75 9.55 -5.51
CA THR A 131 3.02 8.31 -5.28
C THR A 131 3.21 7.25 -6.37
N CYS A 132 3.68 7.64 -7.56
CA CYS A 132 4.00 6.72 -8.65
C CYS A 132 5.46 6.25 -8.61
N LYS A 133 6.32 6.89 -7.81
CA LYS A 133 7.71 6.49 -7.54
C LYS A 133 7.75 5.47 -6.39
N GLY A 134 8.77 4.63 -6.32
CA GLY A 134 8.94 3.71 -5.18
C GLY A 134 9.33 2.29 -5.55
N ASN A 135 9.55 2.02 -6.81
CA ASN A 135 9.99 0.70 -7.27
C ASN A 135 11.52 0.56 -7.29
N ASP A 136 12.24 1.65 -7.04
CA ASP A 136 13.68 1.69 -6.85
C ASP A 136 14.02 1.91 -5.37
N TYR A 137 15.21 1.51 -4.96
CA TYR A 137 15.70 1.67 -3.58
C TYR A 137 16.11 3.12 -3.25
N GLY A 138 15.74 4.08 -4.10
CA GLY A 138 16.02 5.50 -3.91
C GLY A 138 15.22 6.11 -2.75
N VAL A 139 15.73 7.18 -2.20
CA VAL A 139 15.01 7.98 -1.19
C VAL A 139 13.95 8.81 -1.88
N ILE A 140 12.69 8.41 -1.73
CA ILE A 140 11.56 9.10 -2.34
C ILE A 140 11.39 10.49 -1.72
N GLY A 141 11.24 11.51 -2.57
CA GLY A 141 10.96 12.88 -2.17
C GLY A 141 12.17 13.76 -1.85
N ASN A 142 13.41 13.24 -1.98
CA ASN A 142 14.63 14.04 -1.84
C ASN A 142 14.92 14.83 -3.12
N GLU A 143 13.98 15.65 -3.54
CA GLU A 143 14.01 16.44 -4.79
C GLU A 143 13.10 17.67 -4.69
N LEU A 144 13.20 18.58 -5.67
CA LEU A 144 12.29 19.73 -5.76
C LEU A 144 10.89 19.26 -6.16
N LEU A 145 9.90 19.66 -5.36
CA LEU A 145 8.51 19.22 -5.48
C LEU A 145 7.53 20.39 -5.48
N THR A 146 6.37 20.19 -6.12
CA THR A 146 5.18 21.04 -6.00
C THR A 146 3.99 20.21 -5.53
N SER A 147 2.97 20.82 -4.93
CA SER A 147 1.72 20.15 -4.49
C SER A 147 0.61 20.33 -5.55
N THR A 148 0.83 19.83 -6.75
CA THR A 148 -0.07 20.05 -7.90
C THR A 148 -0.66 18.77 -8.48
N ALA A 149 -0.08 17.61 -8.18
CA ALA A 149 -0.59 16.34 -8.70
C ALA A 149 -1.92 15.96 -8.05
N GLN A 150 -2.70 15.19 -8.79
CA GLN A 150 -4.00 14.65 -8.41
C GLN A 150 -3.99 13.14 -8.56
N GLY A 151 -4.92 12.46 -7.89
CA GLY A 151 -5.04 11.01 -8.00
C GLY A 151 -6.39 10.50 -7.61
N ARG A 152 -6.62 9.22 -7.86
CA ARG A 152 -7.81 8.51 -7.41
C ARG A 152 -7.48 7.08 -7.04
N SER A 153 -8.21 6.55 -6.08
CA SER A 153 -8.18 5.13 -5.75
C SER A 153 -9.60 4.64 -5.52
N TYR A 154 -9.99 3.56 -6.17
CA TYR A 154 -11.33 3.01 -6.06
C TYR A 154 -11.30 1.49 -6.16
N GLY A 155 -12.30 0.87 -5.56
CA GLY A 155 -12.35 -0.58 -5.53
C GLY A 155 -13.51 -1.11 -4.73
N ALA A 156 -13.50 -2.43 -4.54
CA ALA A 156 -14.43 -3.14 -3.69
C ALA A 156 -13.70 -4.16 -2.82
N GLU A 157 -14.23 -4.38 -1.64
CA GLU A 157 -13.74 -5.36 -0.68
C GLU A 157 -14.85 -6.31 -0.26
N ILE A 158 -14.53 -7.59 -0.14
CA ILE A 158 -15.36 -8.62 0.46
C ILE A 158 -14.64 -9.13 1.70
N LEU A 159 -15.31 -9.13 2.84
CA LEU A 159 -14.82 -9.69 4.09
C LEU A 159 -15.75 -10.80 4.56
N VAL A 160 -15.20 -11.93 4.95
CA VAL A 160 -15.94 -13.06 5.54
C VAL A 160 -15.27 -13.44 6.85
N LYS A 161 -16.06 -13.54 7.93
CA LYS A 161 -15.64 -14.10 9.22
C LYS A 161 -16.57 -15.25 9.57
N TRP A 162 -16.03 -16.37 9.99
CA TRP A 162 -16.82 -17.54 10.31
C TRP A 162 -16.22 -18.34 11.47
N LEU A 163 -16.98 -18.46 12.54
CA LEU A 163 -16.67 -19.32 13.68
C LEU A 163 -17.46 -20.63 13.58
N ILE A 164 -16.83 -21.69 13.12
CA ILE A 164 -17.44 -23.00 12.89
C ILE A 164 -17.31 -23.86 14.16
N ALA A 165 -18.42 -24.35 14.67
CA ALA A 165 -18.50 -25.26 15.82
C ALA A 165 -17.67 -24.79 17.05
N LYS A 166 -17.47 -23.47 17.23
CA LYS A 166 -16.64 -22.84 18.27
C LYS A 166 -15.17 -23.30 18.28
N LYS A 167 -14.71 -23.98 17.24
CA LYS A 167 -13.35 -24.55 17.14
C LYS A 167 -12.53 -23.97 16.00
N LEU A 168 -13.15 -23.75 14.85
CA LEU A 168 -12.47 -23.22 13.66
C LEU A 168 -12.89 -21.78 13.45
N ASN A 169 -11.95 -20.86 13.58
CA ASN A 169 -12.12 -19.45 13.29
C ASN A 169 -11.50 -19.17 11.92
N LEU A 170 -12.34 -18.81 10.95
CA LEU A 170 -11.94 -18.42 9.59
C LEU A 170 -12.15 -16.93 9.39
N ALA A 171 -11.18 -16.27 8.77
CA ALA A 171 -11.35 -14.91 8.26
C ALA A 171 -10.72 -14.82 6.87
N SER A 172 -11.47 -14.28 5.92
CA SER A 172 -11.04 -14.06 4.54
C SER A 172 -11.36 -12.64 4.11
N SER A 173 -10.44 -12.01 3.41
CA SER A 173 -10.69 -10.74 2.71
C SER A 173 -10.20 -10.83 1.28
N PHE A 174 -10.96 -10.21 0.38
CA PHE A 174 -10.58 -10.02 -1.01
C PHE A 174 -10.88 -8.59 -1.40
N THR A 175 -9.84 -7.87 -1.80
CA THR A 175 -9.95 -6.48 -2.27
C THR A 175 -9.49 -6.43 -3.72
N ILE A 176 -10.30 -5.82 -4.57
CA ILE A 176 -9.93 -5.43 -5.93
C ILE A 176 -9.95 -3.92 -6.01
N PHE A 177 -8.88 -3.32 -6.55
CA PHE A 177 -8.77 -1.87 -6.57
C PHE A 177 -7.89 -1.38 -7.71
N LYS A 178 -8.00 -0.08 -7.99
CA LYS A 178 -7.12 0.69 -8.86
C LYS A 178 -6.67 1.94 -8.13
N SER A 179 -5.38 2.27 -8.21
CA SER A 179 -4.79 3.46 -7.63
C SER A 179 -3.88 4.12 -8.65
N GLU A 180 -4.22 5.35 -9.04
CA GLU A 180 -3.54 6.04 -10.14
C GLU A 180 -3.50 7.55 -9.91
N TYR A 181 -2.47 8.20 -10.44
CA TYR A 181 -2.22 9.63 -10.26
C TYR A 181 -1.84 10.28 -11.58
N ARG A 182 -1.96 11.61 -11.65
CA ARG A 182 -1.61 12.43 -12.81
C ARG A 182 -1.05 13.76 -12.37
N ASN A 183 -0.28 14.42 -13.24
CA ASN A 183 0.31 15.73 -12.96
C ASN A 183 -0.73 16.84 -12.90
N ASP A 184 -1.66 16.84 -13.85
CA ASP A 184 -2.74 17.80 -13.99
C ASP A 184 -4.00 17.14 -14.56
N LYS A 185 -5.05 17.93 -14.79
CA LYS A 185 -6.35 17.43 -15.27
C LYS A 185 -6.33 16.91 -16.70
N GLU A 186 -5.38 17.35 -17.50
CA GLU A 186 -5.27 17.03 -18.94
C GLU A 186 -4.35 15.82 -19.17
N SER A 187 -3.50 15.49 -18.21
CA SER A 187 -2.54 14.38 -18.27
C SER A 187 -3.20 13.03 -18.09
N GLU A 188 -2.62 11.99 -18.70
CA GLU A 188 -3.00 10.61 -18.48
C GLU A 188 -2.71 10.15 -17.04
N TYR A 189 -3.53 9.23 -16.55
CA TYR A 189 -3.29 8.60 -15.26
C TYR A 189 -2.16 7.57 -15.33
N ILE A 190 -1.26 7.66 -14.38
CA ILE A 190 -0.15 6.73 -14.14
C ILE A 190 -0.48 5.87 -12.92
N ALA A 191 -0.30 4.56 -13.02
CA ALA A 191 -0.51 3.66 -11.88
C ALA A 191 0.43 4.03 -10.72
N SER A 192 -0.10 4.08 -9.49
CA SER A 192 0.75 4.24 -8.31
C SER A 192 1.68 3.04 -8.13
N ALA A 193 2.82 3.23 -7.47
CA ALA A 193 3.74 2.13 -7.14
C ALA A 193 3.09 0.98 -6.34
N TRP A 194 1.94 1.24 -5.72
CA TRP A 194 1.19 0.30 -4.86
C TRP A 194 -0.07 -0.27 -5.53
N ASP A 195 -0.30 -0.01 -6.83
CA ASP A 195 -1.45 -0.51 -7.57
C ASP A 195 -1.31 -2.00 -7.90
N ASN A 196 -1.39 -2.86 -6.90
CA ASN A 196 -1.31 -4.31 -7.06
C ASN A 196 -2.58 -4.94 -7.68
N ARG A 197 -3.61 -4.18 -7.97
CA ARG A 197 -4.91 -4.61 -8.53
C ARG A 197 -5.77 -5.43 -7.60
N TYR A 198 -5.23 -6.40 -6.89
CA TYR A 198 -5.97 -7.22 -5.94
C TYR A 198 -5.10 -7.71 -4.80
N ILE A 199 -5.74 -7.92 -3.66
CA ILE A 199 -5.15 -8.53 -2.47
C ILE A 199 -6.15 -9.55 -1.94
N PHE A 200 -5.71 -10.78 -1.71
CA PHE A 200 -6.47 -11.83 -1.07
C PHE A 200 -5.75 -12.30 0.18
N ASN A 201 -6.49 -12.41 1.29
CA ASN A 201 -6.01 -13.01 2.52
C ASN A 201 -7.04 -14.02 3.02
N LEU A 202 -6.57 -15.17 3.45
CA LEU A 202 -7.32 -16.17 4.18
C LEU A 202 -6.51 -16.58 5.40
N ARG A 203 -7.11 -16.51 6.58
CA ARG A 203 -6.54 -17.09 7.79
C ARG A 203 -7.54 -18.01 8.46
N GLY A 204 -7.06 -19.12 8.97
CA GLY A 204 -7.83 -20.06 9.74
C GLY A 204 -7.06 -20.47 11.00
N THR A 205 -7.74 -20.59 12.13
CA THR A 205 -7.18 -21.12 13.36
C THR A 205 -8.12 -22.21 13.88
N TYR A 206 -7.61 -23.40 14.05
CA TYR A 206 -8.35 -24.56 14.58
C TYR A 206 -7.87 -24.91 15.97
N ASN A 207 -8.79 -24.86 16.95
CA ASN A 207 -8.52 -25.20 18.33
C ASN A 207 -8.72 -26.72 18.54
N LEU A 208 -7.64 -27.38 18.86
CA LEU A 208 -7.57 -28.81 19.14
C LEU A 208 -7.76 -29.10 20.65
N PRO A 209 -8.07 -30.35 21.05
CA PRO A 209 -8.03 -30.73 22.44
C PRO A 209 -6.67 -30.48 23.10
N TYR A 210 -6.68 -30.41 24.44
CA TYR A 210 -5.47 -30.23 25.25
C TYR A 210 -4.70 -28.94 24.96
N GLN A 211 -5.41 -27.82 24.62
CA GLN A 211 -4.83 -26.48 24.39
C GLN A 211 -3.78 -26.42 23.26
N TRP A 212 -3.93 -27.24 22.26
CA TRP A 212 -3.26 -27.09 20.99
C TRP A 212 -4.07 -26.19 20.08
N SER A 213 -3.40 -25.38 19.28
CA SER A 213 -4.04 -24.73 18.14
C SER A 213 -3.13 -24.79 16.89
N VAL A 214 -3.77 -24.86 15.72
CA VAL A 214 -3.09 -24.85 14.44
C VAL A 214 -3.67 -23.70 13.63
N GLY A 215 -2.80 -22.81 13.18
CA GLY A 215 -3.13 -21.66 12.35
C GLY A 215 -2.53 -21.78 10.96
N MET A 216 -3.29 -21.38 9.95
CA MET A 216 -2.82 -21.22 8.57
C MET A 216 -3.18 -19.84 8.05
N LYS A 217 -2.28 -19.23 7.31
CA LYS A 217 -2.54 -17.99 6.58
C LYS A 217 -2.11 -18.16 5.13
N VAL A 218 -2.98 -17.76 4.22
CA VAL A 218 -2.70 -17.66 2.79
C VAL A 218 -2.83 -16.21 2.40
N SER A 219 -1.81 -15.65 1.77
CA SER A 219 -1.82 -14.29 1.23
C SER A 219 -1.50 -14.34 -0.26
N CYS A 220 -2.26 -13.63 -1.07
CA CYS A 220 -2.00 -13.50 -2.50
C CYS A 220 -2.14 -12.02 -2.89
N ILE A 221 -1.13 -11.48 -3.56
CA ILE A 221 -1.05 -10.08 -3.95
C ILE A 221 -0.76 -10.02 -5.44
N GLY A 222 -1.54 -9.24 -6.18
CA GLY A 222 -1.29 -8.97 -7.59
C GLY A 222 0.06 -8.29 -7.83
N GLY A 223 0.55 -8.39 -9.05
CA GLY A 223 1.86 -7.84 -9.41
C GLY A 223 1.89 -6.31 -9.32
N ALA A 224 2.90 -5.76 -8.66
CA ALA A 224 3.17 -4.33 -8.63
C ALA A 224 3.52 -3.80 -10.04
N PRO A 225 3.13 -2.58 -10.39
CA PRO A 225 3.53 -1.96 -11.64
C PRO A 225 5.02 -1.63 -11.63
N TYR A 226 5.65 -1.65 -12.80
CA TYR A 226 7.01 -1.19 -12.98
C TYR A 226 7.21 -0.54 -14.35
N THR A 227 8.28 0.25 -14.48
CA THR A 227 8.69 0.90 -15.72
C THR A 227 9.72 0.02 -16.42
N PRO A 228 9.49 -0.45 -17.66
CA PRO A 228 10.45 -1.25 -18.39
C PRO A 228 11.70 -0.43 -18.75
N TYR A 229 12.78 -1.13 -19.05
CA TYR A 229 13.97 -0.47 -19.59
C TYR A 229 13.81 -0.17 -21.08
N ASP A 230 14.38 0.95 -21.50
CA ASP A 230 14.70 1.24 -22.90
C ASP A 230 15.97 0.44 -23.27
N GLU A 231 15.79 -0.75 -23.85
CA GLU A 231 16.91 -1.66 -24.15
C GLU A 231 17.81 -1.10 -25.25
N GLU A 232 17.22 -0.45 -26.26
CA GLU A 232 17.96 0.16 -27.35
C GLU A 232 18.91 1.24 -26.82
N LYS A 233 18.38 2.21 -26.11
CA LYS A 233 19.17 3.29 -25.50
C LYS A 233 20.15 2.75 -24.45
N SER A 234 19.76 1.76 -23.63
CA SER A 234 20.61 1.19 -22.61
C SER A 234 21.79 0.41 -23.17
N SER A 235 21.65 -0.19 -24.36
CA SER A 235 22.71 -0.94 -24.99
C SER A 235 23.75 -0.07 -25.69
N LEU A 236 23.40 1.17 -26.11
CA LEU A 236 24.36 2.11 -26.73
C LEU A 236 25.56 2.33 -25.81
N VAL A 237 26.78 2.11 -26.32
CA VAL A 237 28.03 2.28 -25.57
C VAL A 237 28.13 3.68 -24.98
N SER A 238 27.91 4.72 -25.79
CA SER A 238 27.98 6.11 -25.37
C SER A 238 26.94 6.47 -24.29
N ALA A 239 25.73 5.91 -24.38
CA ALA A 239 24.67 6.16 -23.40
C ALA A 239 24.96 5.42 -22.08
N TRP A 240 25.39 4.15 -22.16
CA TRP A 240 25.74 3.37 -20.98
C TRP A 240 26.90 4.02 -20.22
N ASP A 241 27.98 4.38 -20.90
CA ASP A 241 29.19 4.95 -20.28
C ASP A 241 28.92 6.31 -19.62
N ALA A 242 27.89 7.04 -20.10
CA ALA A 242 27.51 8.32 -19.52
C ALA A 242 26.90 8.21 -18.11
N GLN A 243 26.23 7.09 -17.75
CA GLN A 243 25.57 6.97 -16.43
C GLN A 243 25.84 5.64 -15.71
N GLY A 244 26.46 4.65 -16.36
CA GLY A 244 26.79 3.35 -15.75
C GLY A 244 25.60 2.47 -15.34
N LYS A 245 24.41 2.76 -15.86
CA LYS A 245 23.15 2.03 -15.57
C LYS A 245 22.20 2.07 -16.75
N ALA A 246 21.22 1.16 -16.75
CA ALA A 246 20.18 1.12 -17.76
C ALA A 246 19.27 2.35 -17.72
N TYR A 247 18.75 2.75 -18.87
CA TYR A 247 17.73 3.78 -19.04
C TYR A 247 16.34 3.15 -18.92
N TYR A 248 15.42 3.86 -18.25
CA TYR A 248 14.01 3.49 -18.24
C TYR A 248 13.28 4.06 -19.45
N ASP A 249 12.31 3.32 -19.97
CA ASP A 249 11.36 3.81 -20.96
C ASP A 249 10.25 4.60 -20.27
N TYR A 250 10.47 5.91 -20.09
CA TYR A 250 9.51 6.79 -19.42
C TYR A 250 8.19 6.94 -20.18
N SER A 251 8.10 6.57 -21.47
CA SER A 251 6.84 6.54 -22.23
C SER A 251 5.90 5.44 -21.72
N LYS A 252 6.47 4.44 -21.04
CA LYS A 252 5.77 3.29 -20.45
C LYS A 252 5.86 3.29 -18.91
N TYR A 253 5.86 4.48 -18.29
CA TYR A 253 6.02 4.60 -16.85
C TYR A 253 4.92 3.82 -16.10
N ASN A 254 5.30 2.84 -15.26
CA ASN A 254 4.41 1.96 -14.49
C ASN A 254 3.34 1.21 -15.33
N LYS A 255 3.58 0.98 -16.63
CA LYS A 255 2.61 0.27 -17.50
C LYS A 255 2.76 -1.25 -17.45
N GLU A 256 3.97 -1.76 -17.18
CA GLU A 256 4.23 -3.19 -17.04
C GLU A 256 3.95 -3.68 -15.61
N ARG A 257 3.78 -5.00 -15.44
CA ARG A 257 3.48 -5.58 -14.12
C ARG A 257 4.34 -6.79 -13.81
N LEU A 258 4.78 -6.85 -12.57
CA LEU A 258 5.44 -8.02 -12.02
C LEU A 258 4.43 -9.18 -11.87
N PRO A 259 4.90 -10.43 -11.81
CA PRO A 259 4.05 -11.56 -11.49
C PRO A 259 3.40 -11.42 -10.11
N ALA A 260 2.21 -11.96 -9.96
CA ALA A 260 1.56 -12.06 -8.66
C ALA A 260 2.40 -12.92 -7.69
N PHE A 261 2.28 -12.62 -6.40
CA PHE A 261 2.94 -13.33 -5.33
C PHE A 261 1.93 -13.98 -4.40
N ALA A 262 2.16 -15.24 -4.05
CA ALA A 262 1.35 -15.95 -3.06
C ALA A 262 2.26 -16.59 -1.99
N GLN A 263 1.84 -16.54 -0.74
CA GLN A 263 2.56 -17.06 0.41
C GLN A 263 1.61 -17.85 1.30
N VAL A 264 2.10 -18.96 1.86
CA VAL A 264 1.39 -19.76 2.85
C VAL A 264 2.24 -19.84 4.10
N ASP A 265 1.64 -19.49 5.23
CA ASP A 265 2.24 -19.55 6.57
C ASP A 265 1.48 -20.57 7.41
N LEU A 266 2.20 -21.30 8.25
CA LEU A 266 1.65 -22.29 9.17
C LEU A 266 2.16 -22.01 10.58
N ARG A 267 1.25 -22.07 11.56
CA ARG A 267 1.59 -21.88 12.97
C ARG A 267 0.96 -22.96 13.83
N ILE A 268 1.74 -23.46 14.78
CA ILE A 268 1.30 -24.43 15.78
C ILE A 268 1.60 -23.84 17.14
N ASP A 269 0.59 -23.79 18.01
CA ASP A 269 0.70 -23.30 19.38
C ASP A 269 0.33 -24.39 20.37
N LYS A 270 1.00 -24.39 21.52
CA LYS A 270 0.68 -25.21 22.69
C LYS A 270 0.71 -24.35 23.93
N THR A 271 -0.39 -24.35 24.69
CA THR A 271 -0.51 -23.62 25.95
C THR A 271 -0.63 -24.57 27.12
N PHE A 272 0.03 -24.25 28.23
CA PHE A 272 -0.05 -24.92 29.51
C PHE A 272 -0.55 -23.94 30.57
N TYR A 273 -1.68 -24.23 31.20
CA TYR A 273 -2.20 -23.47 32.33
C TYR A 273 -1.68 -24.08 33.61
N LEU A 274 -0.84 -23.36 34.34
CA LEU A 274 -0.29 -23.70 35.63
C LEU A 274 -1.06 -22.93 36.72
N LYS A 275 -0.84 -23.28 38.01
CA LYS A 275 -1.61 -22.66 39.12
C LYS A 275 -1.50 -21.13 39.20
N HIS A 276 -0.37 -20.57 38.83
CA HIS A 276 -0.08 -19.14 38.97
C HIS A 276 0.43 -18.50 37.71
N CYS A 277 0.58 -19.23 36.58
CA CYS A 277 1.08 -18.68 35.34
C CYS A 277 0.58 -19.49 34.14
N MET A 278 0.65 -18.90 32.98
CA MET A 278 0.42 -19.54 31.68
C MET A 278 1.76 -19.61 30.94
N LEU A 279 2.05 -20.77 30.38
CA LEU A 279 3.24 -21.00 29.55
C LEU A 279 2.80 -21.44 28.16
N GLY A 280 3.15 -20.67 27.16
CA GLY A 280 2.89 -20.92 25.75
C GLY A 280 4.16 -21.22 24.97
N PHE A 281 4.07 -22.16 24.03
CA PHE A 281 5.11 -22.43 23.03
C PHE A 281 4.47 -22.31 21.65
N TYR A 282 5.20 -21.76 20.70
CA TYR A 282 4.76 -21.75 19.31
C TYR A 282 5.90 -22.04 18.33
N LEU A 283 5.52 -22.67 17.22
CA LEU A 283 6.31 -22.80 16.01
C LEU A 283 5.57 -22.07 14.90
N ASP A 284 6.19 -21.06 14.32
CA ASP A 284 5.68 -20.30 13.17
C ASP A 284 6.59 -20.56 11.96
N LEU A 285 6.01 -21.08 10.90
CA LEU A 285 6.67 -21.39 9.64
C LEU A 285 6.15 -20.44 8.56
N GLN A 286 6.84 -19.33 8.34
CA GLN A 286 6.47 -18.37 7.31
C GLN A 286 6.98 -18.84 5.94
N ASN A 287 6.14 -18.64 4.93
CA ASN A 287 6.43 -19.00 3.54
C ASN A 287 6.84 -20.48 3.37
N ILE A 288 5.99 -21.41 3.87
CA ILE A 288 6.26 -22.87 3.78
C ILE A 288 6.40 -23.37 2.34
N THR A 289 5.85 -22.63 1.37
CA THR A 289 5.95 -22.92 -0.07
C THR A 289 7.27 -22.45 -0.68
N ALA A 290 8.12 -21.74 0.09
CA ALA A 290 9.33 -21.09 -0.39
C ALA A 290 9.09 -20.22 -1.64
N SER A 291 7.90 -19.60 -1.71
CA SER A 291 7.50 -18.73 -2.82
C SER A 291 8.46 -17.56 -2.96
N LYS A 292 8.75 -17.18 -4.20
CA LYS A 292 9.68 -16.10 -4.53
C LYS A 292 8.91 -14.85 -4.96
N LEU A 293 9.03 -13.77 -4.20
CA LEU A 293 8.62 -12.45 -4.65
C LEU A 293 9.59 -11.98 -5.74
N LYS A 294 9.10 -11.86 -6.97
CA LYS A 294 9.89 -11.36 -8.09
C LYS A 294 9.92 -9.84 -8.06
N GLN A 295 11.09 -9.30 -8.33
CA GLN A 295 11.35 -7.88 -8.57
C GLN A 295 11.69 -7.67 -10.04
N GLN A 296 11.75 -6.43 -10.50
CA GLN A 296 12.24 -6.12 -11.83
C GLN A 296 13.68 -6.62 -11.99
N ASP A 297 13.93 -7.37 -13.07
CA ASP A 297 15.28 -7.84 -13.39
C ASP A 297 16.20 -6.63 -13.61
N VAL A 298 17.44 -6.70 -13.18
CA VAL A 298 18.42 -5.64 -13.44
C VAL A 298 19.02 -5.86 -14.82
N LEU A 299 18.93 -4.85 -15.69
CA LEU A 299 19.58 -4.82 -16.99
C LEU A 299 21.00 -4.26 -16.82
N MET A 300 22.01 -5.01 -17.26
CA MET A 300 23.43 -4.67 -17.15
C MET A 300 24.17 -4.89 -18.45
N SER A 301 25.16 -4.04 -18.72
CA SER A 301 26.14 -4.27 -19.77
C SER A 301 27.12 -5.39 -19.35
N THR A 302 27.52 -6.23 -20.30
CA THR A 302 28.61 -7.21 -20.12
C THR A 302 29.99 -6.59 -20.38
N GLY A 303 30.06 -5.35 -20.88
CA GLY A 303 31.29 -4.71 -21.36
C GLY A 303 31.76 -5.20 -22.72
N ILE A 304 31.07 -6.17 -23.33
CA ILE A 304 31.39 -6.69 -24.67
C ILE A 304 30.59 -5.92 -25.72
N ILE A 305 31.25 -5.35 -26.72
CA ILE A 305 30.60 -4.67 -27.87
C ILE A 305 30.17 -5.75 -28.87
N GLU A 306 28.88 -5.78 -29.22
CA GLU A 306 28.33 -6.79 -30.16
C GLU A 306 28.65 -6.45 -31.62
N ASN A 307 28.80 -5.17 -31.95
CA ASN A 307 29.01 -4.65 -33.30
C ASN A 307 30.24 -3.73 -33.38
N PRO A 308 31.47 -4.24 -33.12
CA PRO A 308 32.69 -3.43 -33.01
C PRO A 308 33.06 -2.71 -34.33
N GLU A 309 32.59 -3.22 -35.44
CA GLU A 309 32.78 -2.63 -36.78
C GLU A 309 31.87 -1.42 -37.08
N ALA A 310 30.87 -1.17 -36.22
CA ALA A 310 29.98 -0.01 -36.40
C ALA A 310 30.67 1.29 -35.97
N PRO A 311 30.21 2.47 -36.47
CA PRO A 311 30.65 3.74 -35.95
C PRO A 311 30.49 3.85 -34.43
N ALA A 312 31.38 4.56 -33.75
CA ALA A 312 31.43 4.62 -32.28
C ALA A 312 30.13 5.10 -31.63
N ASP A 313 29.34 5.93 -32.31
CA ASP A 313 28.03 6.43 -31.88
C ASP A 313 26.88 5.41 -32.04
N SER A 314 27.12 4.33 -32.76
CA SER A 314 26.17 3.25 -33.09
C SER A 314 26.63 1.89 -32.57
N GLN A 315 27.64 1.85 -31.69
CA GLN A 315 28.10 0.64 -31.04
C GLN A 315 27.19 0.27 -29.87
N HIS A 316 26.90 -1.02 -29.71
CA HIS A 316 26.05 -1.55 -28.66
C HIS A 316 26.80 -2.57 -27.79
N TYR A 317 26.62 -2.46 -26.48
CA TYR A 317 27.04 -3.49 -25.56
C TYR A 317 26.09 -4.70 -25.62
N LYS A 318 26.63 -5.89 -25.48
CA LYS A 318 25.87 -7.07 -25.14
C LYS A 318 25.26 -6.92 -23.76
N MET A 319 23.94 -6.93 -23.68
CA MET A 319 23.21 -6.76 -22.44
C MET A 319 22.91 -8.09 -21.76
N LYS A 320 22.85 -8.08 -20.43
CA LYS A 320 22.48 -9.22 -19.59
C LYS A 320 21.42 -8.80 -18.58
N ARG A 321 20.39 -9.65 -18.40
CA ARG A 321 19.40 -9.48 -17.34
C ARG A 321 19.76 -10.35 -16.14
N LEU A 322 19.87 -9.73 -14.96
CA LEU A 322 20.03 -10.40 -13.68
C LEU A 322 18.67 -10.51 -13.01
N LYS A 323 18.21 -11.74 -12.86
CA LYS A 323 16.93 -12.02 -12.18
C LYS A 323 17.01 -11.63 -10.72
N GLN A 324 16.04 -10.87 -10.25
CA GLN A 324 15.89 -10.52 -8.85
C GLN A 324 14.65 -11.18 -8.26
N SER A 325 14.84 -11.88 -7.15
CA SER A 325 13.74 -12.45 -6.39
C SER A 325 14.18 -12.65 -4.94
N SER A 326 13.27 -12.42 -4.01
CA SER A 326 13.47 -12.67 -2.58
C SER A 326 12.37 -13.57 -2.06
N GLY A 327 12.68 -14.39 -1.08
CA GLY A 327 11.73 -15.27 -0.42
C GLY A 327 12.40 -16.56 0.02
N THR A 328 12.20 -16.88 1.28
CA THR A 328 12.73 -18.09 1.92
C THR A 328 11.72 -18.59 2.95
N LEU A 329 11.80 -19.85 3.29
CA LEU A 329 11.12 -20.38 4.47
C LEU A 329 11.79 -19.79 5.71
N LEU A 330 11.00 -19.19 6.60
CA LEU A 330 11.47 -18.62 7.87
C LEU A 330 10.78 -19.31 9.04
N PRO A 331 11.47 -20.25 9.72
CA PRO A 331 10.97 -20.85 10.95
C PRO A 331 11.27 -19.92 12.15
N THR A 332 10.27 -19.75 13.02
CA THR A 332 10.39 -18.98 14.27
C THR A 332 9.82 -19.83 15.42
N LEU A 333 10.61 -19.97 16.47
CA LEU A 333 10.18 -20.57 17.75
C LEU A 333 10.02 -19.47 18.78
N GLY A 334 8.97 -19.55 19.58
CA GLY A 334 8.78 -18.60 20.67
C GLY A 334 8.14 -19.22 21.90
N ILE A 335 8.36 -18.54 23.03
CA ILE A 335 7.83 -18.88 24.33
C ILE A 335 7.09 -17.65 24.86
N THR A 336 5.87 -17.86 25.35
CA THR A 336 5.07 -16.82 26.03
C THR A 336 4.92 -17.23 27.49
N PHE A 337 5.18 -16.32 28.40
CA PHE A 337 4.98 -16.49 29.82
C PHE A 337 4.10 -15.36 30.36
N GLU A 338 2.99 -15.72 30.99
CA GLU A 338 2.07 -14.78 31.65
C GLU A 338 1.90 -15.18 33.12
N TYR A 339 2.07 -14.21 34.02
CA TYR A 339 1.98 -14.38 35.46
C TYR A 339 0.85 -13.53 36.03
#